data_246fb2fbddb9fcce8ca6090ae37c0d17
#
_entry.id   246fb2fbddb9fcce8ca6090ae37c0d17
#
_cell.length_a   1.000
_cell.length_b   1.000
_cell.length_c   1.000
_cell.angle_alpha   90.00
_cell.angle_beta   90.00
_cell.angle_gamma   90.00
#
_symmetry.space_group_name_H-M   'P 1'
#
loop_
_entity.id
_entity.type
_entity.pdbx_description
1 polymer ?
#
loop_
_entity_poly.entity_id
_entity_poly.type
_entity_poly.pdbx_seq_one_letter_code
_entity_poly.pdbx_strand_id
1 'polypeptide(L)'
;MTSLLKDLLDHHAWADAMFFHAWGKSLVREDPDLRARTGHIVEVQEAFLAILSGRAAATEERPLPEFGDLRARFRTSHEAFQALARGLDSASLARLIRVPWFPDPPCLVSVSDALVQVCLHTQHHRGQNMARLKALGAEPKNVDYLIWLWKQKPEGRWES
;
A
#
# COMPACT_ATOMS: atom_id res chain seq x y z
N MET A 1 -17.79 -8.92 1.04
CA MET A 1 -16.88 -8.06 0.25
C MET A 1 -17.07 -8.37 -1.24
N THR A 2 -17.09 -7.36 -2.10
CA THR A 2 -17.18 -7.58 -3.56
C THR A 2 -15.90 -8.24 -4.06
N SER A 3 -16.00 -9.08 -5.12
CA SER A 3 -14.82 -9.73 -5.72
C SER A 3 -13.80 -8.69 -6.21
N LEU A 4 -14.26 -7.55 -6.73
CA LEU A 4 -13.39 -6.47 -7.21
C LEU A 4 -12.54 -5.86 -6.09
N LEU A 5 -13.10 -5.58 -4.91
CA LEU A 5 -12.33 -5.00 -3.81
C LEU A 5 -11.26 -5.99 -3.29
N LYS A 6 -11.61 -7.29 -3.24
CA LYS A 6 -10.63 -8.32 -2.94
C LYS A 6 -9.50 -8.35 -3.97
N ASP A 7 -9.85 -8.34 -5.25
CA ASP A 7 -8.88 -8.34 -6.35
C ASP A 7 -7.97 -7.09 -6.31
N LEU A 8 -8.51 -5.93 -5.94
CA LEU A 8 -7.70 -4.71 -5.77
C LEU A 8 -6.68 -4.85 -4.64
N LEU A 9 -7.06 -5.43 -3.49
CA LEU A 9 -6.13 -5.65 -2.37
C LEU A 9 -5.07 -6.69 -2.71
N ASP A 10 -5.43 -7.77 -3.40
CA ASP A 10 -4.49 -8.81 -3.80
C ASP A 10 -3.50 -8.28 -4.87
N HIS A 11 -4.00 -7.54 -5.87
CA HIS A 11 -3.17 -6.84 -6.85
C HIS A 11 -2.23 -5.84 -6.19
N HIS A 12 -2.73 -5.09 -5.20
CA HIS A 12 -1.97 -4.10 -4.45
C HIS A 12 -0.76 -4.75 -3.76
N ALA A 13 -0.97 -5.88 -3.06
CA ALA A 13 0.10 -6.66 -2.43
C ALA A 13 1.11 -7.20 -3.45
N TRP A 14 0.64 -7.75 -4.57
CA TRP A 14 1.52 -8.24 -5.64
C TRP A 14 2.35 -7.12 -6.26
N ALA A 15 1.74 -5.99 -6.57
CA ALA A 15 2.42 -4.88 -7.23
C ALA A 15 3.51 -4.26 -6.36
N ASP A 16 3.26 -4.15 -5.04
CA ASP A 16 4.28 -3.67 -4.09
C ASP A 16 5.41 -4.69 -3.90
N ALA A 17 5.11 -5.98 -3.83
CA ALA A 17 6.14 -7.01 -3.78
C ALA A 17 7.04 -6.97 -5.03
N MET A 18 6.46 -6.73 -6.23
CA MET A 18 7.21 -6.57 -7.48
C MET A 18 8.08 -5.31 -7.49
N PHE A 19 7.59 -4.21 -6.90
CA PHE A 19 8.38 -3.00 -6.70
C PHE A 19 9.58 -3.26 -5.80
N PHE A 20 9.39 -3.87 -4.62
CA PHE A 20 10.48 -4.22 -3.70
C PHE A 20 11.49 -5.19 -4.31
N HIS A 21 11.03 -6.15 -5.12
CA HIS A 21 11.92 -7.04 -5.84
C HIS A 21 12.82 -6.28 -6.85
N ALA A 22 12.26 -5.34 -7.61
CA ALA A 22 13.04 -4.51 -8.53
C ALA A 22 14.02 -3.60 -7.79
N TRP A 23 13.57 -2.95 -6.71
CA TRP A 23 14.41 -2.09 -5.89
C TRP A 23 15.51 -2.87 -5.16
N GLY A 24 15.18 -4.03 -4.58
CA GLY A 24 16.13 -4.90 -3.89
C GLY A 24 17.26 -5.45 -4.77
N LYS A 25 17.02 -5.60 -6.07
CA LYS A 25 18.05 -6.00 -7.04
C LYS A 25 18.91 -4.85 -7.57
N SER A 26 18.48 -3.63 -7.35
CA SER A 26 19.20 -2.44 -7.80
C SER A 26 20.34 -2.07 -6.85
N LEU A 27 21.30 -1.29 -7.35
CA LEU A 27 22.39 -0.74 -6.55
C LEU A 27 21.99 0.54 -5.79
N VAL A 28 20.74 0.95 -5.90
CA VAL A 28 20.25 2.25 -5.37
C VAL A 28 19.33 2.08 -4.16
N ARG A 29 19.56 1.07 -3.34
CA ARG A 29 18.76 0.79 -2.13
C ARG A 29 18.74 1.98 -1.16
N GLU A 30 19.82 2.74 -1.12
CA GLU A 30 19.99 3.88 -0.21
C GLU A 30 19.49 5.22 -0.79
N ASP A 31 18.84 5.21 -1.97
CA ASP A 31 18.31 6.44 -2.54
C ASP A 31 17.30 7.09 -1.59
N PRO A 32 17.57 8.33 -1.11
CA PRO A 32 16.76 8.96 -0.08
C PRO A 32 15.34 9.29 -0.55
N ASP A 33 15.13 9.61 -1.83
CA ASP A 33 13.80 9.92 -2.38
C ASP A 33 12.92 8.67 -2.44
N LEU A 34 13.51 7.51 -2.82
CA LEU A 34 12.81 6.23 -2.79
C LEU A 34 12.43 5.85 -1.35
N ARG A 35 13.36 5.98 -0.41
CA ARG A 35 13.12 5.66 1.00
C ARG A 35 12.05 6.57 1.60
N ALA A 36 12.14 7.88 1.39
CA ALA A 36 11.18 8.85 1.92
C ALA A 36 9.77 8.62 1.38
N ARG A 37 9.61 8.47 0.05
CA ARG A 37 8.29 8.27 -0.55
C ARG A 37 7.72 6.90 -0.18
N THR A 38 8.55 5.86 -0.11
CA THR A 38 8.10 4.53 0.32
C THR A 38 7.73 4.54 1.81
N GLY A 39 8.46 5.27 2.65
CA GLY A 39 8.11 5.52 4.05
C GLY A 39 6.74 6.18 4.18
N HIS A 40 6.48 7.24 3.42
CA HIS A 40 5.18 7.91 3.38
C HIS A 40 4.05 6.94 2.99
N ILE A 41 4.25 6.09 1.98
CA ILE A 41 3.23 5.13 1.57
C ILE A 41 2.85 4.20 2.73
N VAL A 42 3.83 3.58 3.40
CA VAL A 42 3.54 2.62 4.46
C VAL A 42 2.97 3.30 5.71
N GLU A 43 3.34 4.54 6.01
CA GLU A 43 2.74 5.32 7.09
C GLU A 43 1.25 5.58 6.83
N VAL A 44 0.89 5.93 5.60
CA VAL A 44 -0.53 6.07 5.21
C VAL A 44 -1.28 4.74 5.31
N GLN A 45 -0.68 3.64 4.88
CA GLN A 45 -1.28 2.30 5.03
C GLN A 45 -1.52 1.96 6.51
N GLU A 46 -0.53 2.16 7.37
CA GLU A 46 -0.62 1.92 8.82
C GLU A 46 -1.66 2.82 9.49
N ALA A 47 -1.75 4.10 9.08
CA ALA A 47 -2.75 5.04 9.58
C ALA A 47 -4.18 4.58 9.22
N PHE A 48 -4.41 4.17 7.96
CA PHE A 48 -5.70 3.61 7.56
C PHE A 48 -6.04 2.29 8.28
N LEU A 49 -5.07 1.39 8.46
CA LEU A 49 -5.29 0.18 9.28
C LEU A 49 -5.69 0.51 10.71
N ALA A 50 -5.08 1.53 11.31
CA ALA A 50 -5.43 1.97 12.67
C ALA A 50 -6.89 2.46 12.73
N ILE A 51 -7.29 3.41 11.87
CA ILE A 51 -8.66 3.95 11.90
C ILE A 51 -9.73 2.93 11.50
N LEU A 52 -9.43 2.04 10.56
CA LEU A 52 -10.32 0.94 10.17
C LEU A 52 -10.55 -0.04 11.34
N SER A 53 -9.54 -0.21 12.20
CA SER A 53 -9.59 -1.03 13.42
C SER A 53 -10.08 -0.27 14.65
N GLY A 54 -10.56 0.97 14.50
CA GLY A 54 -11.04 1.80 15.61
C GLY A 54 -9.94 2.34 16.53
N ARG A 55 -8.69 2.35 16.09
CA ARG A 55 -7.53 2.89 16.83
C ARG A 55 -7.15 4.27 16.29
N ALA A 56 -6.46 5.07 17.10
CA ALA A 56 -5.85 6.30 16.64
C ALA A 56 -4.69 6.02 15.66
N ALA A 57 -4.59 6.85 14.62
CA ALA A 57 -3.41 6.85 13.77
C ALA A 57 -2.21 7.41 14.56
N ALA A 58 -1.03 6.83 14.36
CA ALA A 58 0.20 7.37 14.91
C ALA A 58 0.53 8.71 14.24
N THR A 59 1.00 9.67 15.03
CA THR A 59 1.36 11.03 14.57
C THR A 59 2.84 11.34 14.80
N GLU A 60 3.60 10.38 15.30
CA GLU A 60 5.02 10.57 15.60
C GLU A 60 5.86 10.63 14.32
N GLU A 61 6.74 11.62 14.22
CA GLU A 61 7.77 11.66 13.20
C GLU A 61 8.74 10.49 13.41
N ARG A 62 9.03 9.77 12.33
CA ARG A 62 9.94 8.64 12.33
C ARG A 62 11.18 8.97 11.51
N PRO A 63 12.38 8.48 11.91
CA PRO A 63 13.56 8.61 11.08
C PRO A 63 13.33 7.92 9.73
N LEU A 64 14.10 8.34 8.71
CA LEU A 64 14.04 7.76 7.38
C LEU A 64 14.32 6.25 7.47
N PRO A 65 13.33 5.39 7.17
CA PRO A 65 13.47 3.95 7.40
C PRO A 65 14.40 3.30 6.38
N GLU A 66 15.07 2.23 6.79
CA GLU A 66 15.91 1.43 5.93
C GLU A 66 15.09 0.57 4.95
N PHE A 67 15.70 0.14 3.85
CA PHE A 67 15.06 -0.71 2.85
C PHE A 67 14.45 -1.98 3.45
N GLY A 68 15.17 -2.66 4.36
CA GLY A 68 14.70 -3.88 5.02
C GLY A 68 13.47 -3.66 5.88
N ASP A 69 13.46 -2.57 6.65
CA ASP A 69 12.33 -2.19 7.51
C ASP A 69 11.11 -1.82 6.68
N LEU A 70 11.30 -1.04 5.60
CA LEU A 70 10.23 -0.70 4.67
C LEU A 70 9.57 -1.95 4.10
N ARG A 71 10.36 -2.90 3.60
CA ARG A 71 9.85 -4.14 3.05
C ARG A 71 9.05 -4.96 4.08
N ALA A 72 9.56 -5.07 5.29
CA ALA A 72 8.90 -5.77 6.38
C ALA A 72 7.55 -5.10 6.75
N ARG A 73 7.54 -3.77 6.90
CA ARG A 73 6.34 -3.00 7.22
C ARG A 73 5.28 -3.13 6.11
N PHE A 74 5.66 -3.05 4.84
CA PHE A 74 4.74 -3.26 3.71
C PHE A 74 4.12 -4.65 3.74
N ARG A 75 4.93 -5.69 3.90
CA ARG A 75 4.43 -7.07 4.03
C ARG A 75 3.41 -7.20 5.15
N THR A 76 3.75 -6.72 6.35
CA THR A 76 2.85 -6.76 7.51
C THR A 76 1.57 -5.97 7.26
N SER A 77 1.65 -4.79 6.62
CA SER A 77 0.51 -3.98 6.26
C SER A 77 -0.44 -4.73 5.30
N HIS A 78 0.09 -5.36 4.25
CA HIS A 78 -0.71 -6.14 3.30
C HIS A 78 -1.38 -7.36 3.96
N GLU A 79 -0.65 -8.10 4.79
CA GLU A 79 -1.20 -9.22 5.56
C GLU A 79 -2.36 -8.75 6.46
N ALA A 80 -2.23 -7.57 7.09
CA ALA A 80 -3.26 -6.97 7.93
C ALA A 80 -4.48 -6.53 7.12
N PHE A 81 -4.31 -5.87 5.96
CA PHE A 81 -5.43 -5.52 5.07
C PHE A 81 -6.17 -6.75 4.57
N GLN A 82 -5.48 -7.80 4.17
CA GLN A 82 -6.08 -9.05 3.74
C GLN A 82 -6.83 -9.75 4.89
N ALA A 83 -6.28 -9.73 6.10
CA ALA A 83 -6.93 -10.27 7.29
C ALA A 83 -8.21 -9.49 7.63
N LEU A 84 -8.13 -8.15 7.63
CA LEU A 84 -9.28 -7.28 7.85
C LEU A 84 -10.37 -7.55 6.80
N ALA A 85 -10.00 -7.61 5.53
CA ALA A 85 -10.93 -7.81 4.42
C ALA A 85 -11.72 -9.13 4.50
N ARG A 86 -11.11 -10.20 5.02
CA ARG A 86 -11.80 -11.49 5.21
C ARG A 86 -12.99 -11.41 6.17
N GLY A 87 -12.95 -10.49 7.14
CA GLY A 87 -14.01 -10.30 8.13
C GLY A 87 -15.09 -9.30 7.74
N LEU A 88 -15.00 -8.62 6.59
CA LEU A 88 -15.93 -7.56 6.20
C LEU A 88 -17.13 -8.10 5.42
N ASP A 89 -18.32 -7.89 5.96
CA ASP A 89 -19.59 -8.04 5.25
C ASP A 89 -20.05 -6.72 4.61
N SER A 90 -21.20 -6.71 3.95
CA SER A 90 -21.73 -5.53 3.27
C SER A 90 -22.05 -4.37 4.23
N ALA A 91 -22.53 -4.67 5.44
CA ALA A 91 -22.82 -3.65 6.45
C ALA A 91 -21.54 -3.02 6.98
N SER A 92 -20.53 -3.81 7.27
CA SER A 92 -19.20 -3.35 7.69
C SER A 92 -18.53 -2.47 6.63
N LEU A 93 -18.65 -2.82 5.34
CA LEU A 93 -18.11 -2.04 4.22
C LEU A 93 -18.80 -0.68 4.06
N ALA A 94 -20.09 -0.59 4.37
CA ALA A 94 -20.85 0.65 4.30
C ALA A 94 -20.67 1.55 5.55
N ARG A 95 -20.11 1.03 6.64
CA ARG A 95 -19.88 1.78 7.88
C ARG A 95 -19.00 3.00 7.60
N LEU A 96 -19.42 4.16 8.08
CA LEU A 96 -18.64 5.39 7.97
C LEU A 96 -17.54 5.43 9.02
N ILE A 97 -16.38 5.90 8.60
CA ILE A 97 -15.24 6.24 9.45
C ILE A 97 -14.83 7.69 9.23
N ARG A 98 -14.28 8.32 10.26
CA ARG A 98 -13.71 9.65 10.16
C ARG A 98 -12.24 9.58 9.81
N VAL A 99 -11.84 10.37 8.81
CA VAL A 99 -10.43 10.57 8.43
C VAL A 99 -9.91 11.77 9.25
N PRO A 100 -9.01 11.55 10.24
CA PRO A 100 -8.72 12.58 11.26
C PRO A 100 -7.90 13.77 10.74
N TRP A 101 -7.16 13.62 9.66
CA TRP A 101 -6.34 14.69 9.08
C TRP A 101 -7.09 15.66 8.16
N PHE A 102 -8.42 15.48 8.02
CA PHE A 102 -9.32 16.44 7.38
C PHE A 102 -10.41 16.85 8.39
N PRO A 103 -10.12 17.83 9.29
CA PRO A 103 -11.01 18.13 10.40
C PRO A 103 -12.19 19.03 10.02
N ASP A 104 -12.05 19.91 9.03
CA ASP A 104 -13.04 20.91 8.66
C ASP A 104 -13.10 21.14 7.14
N PRO A 105 -14.21 20.81 6.46
CA PRO A 105 -15.31 19.99 7.01
C PRO A 105 -14.85 18.58 7.36
N PRO A 106 -15.49 17.90 8.34
CA PRO A 106 -15.12 16.54 8.71
C PRO A 106 -15.22 15.59 7.53
N CYS A 107 -14.13 14.89 7.24
CA CYS A 107 -14.10 13.87 6.18
C CYS A 107 -14.63 12.54 6.73
N LEU A 108 -15.82 12.15 6.26
CA LEU A 108 -16.42 10.85 6.54
C LEU A 108 -16.44 10.04 5.25
N VAL A 109 -15.89 8.84 5.30
CA VAL A 109 -15.84 7.91 4.16
C VAL A 109 -16.31 6.52 4.59
N SER A 110 -16.83 5.73 3.68
CA SER A 110 -17.12 4.33 3.99
C SER A 110 -15.82 3.52 4.15
N VAL A 111 -15.91 2.40 4.87
CA VAL A 111 -14.80 1.44 4.97
C VAL A 111 -14.35 0.99 3.57
N SER A 112 -15.30 0.77 2.64
CA SER A 112 -14.96 0.41 1.25
C SER A 112 -14.19 1.51 0.54
N ASP A 113 -14.58 2.78 0.69
CA ASP A 113 -13.87 3.91 0.08
C ASP A 113 -12.46 4.08 0.67
N ALA A 114 -12.33 3.87 1.98
CA ALA A 114 -11.03 3.91 2.64
C ALA A 114 -10.07 2.84 2.10
N LEU A 115 -10.54 1.61 1.86
CA LEU A 115 -9.74 0.54 1.27
C LEU A 115 -9.35 0.86 -0.19
N VAL A 116 -10.28 1.42 -0.97
CA VAL A 116 -9.98 1.90 -2.33
C VAL A 116 -8.96 3.04 -2.30
N GLN A 117 -9.12 4.00 -1.37
CA GLN A 117 -8.17 5.10 -1.20
C GLN A 117 -6.75 4.61 -0.94
N VAL A 118 -6.56 3.63 -0.06
CA VAL A 118 -5.24 3.03 0.21
C VAL A 118 -4.62 2.46 -1.07
N CYS A 119 -5.40 1.72 -1.86
CA CYS A 119 -4.91 1.16 -3.13
C CYS A 119 -4.52 2.25 -4.13
N LEU A 120 -5.36 3.29 -4.31
CA LEU A 120 -5.11 4.37 -5.25
C LEU A 120 -3.95 5.26 -4.83
N HIS A 121 -3.86 5.61 -3.55
CA HIS A 121 -2.76 6.40 -2.99
C HIS A 121 -1.41 5.70 -3.20
N THR A 122 -1.35 4.42 -2.84
CA THR A 122 -0.13 3.63 -3.05
C THR A 122 0.19 3.49 -4.54
N GLN A 123 -0.80 3.25 -5.39
CA GLN A 123 -0.60 3.16 -6.85
C GLN A 123 0.01 4.46 -7.40
N HIS A 124 -0.47 5.63 -6.95
CA HIS A 124 0.08 6.93 -7.35
C HIS A 124 1.57 7.04 -7.00
N HIS A 125 1.93 6.82 -5.75
CA HIS A 125 3.32 6.95 -5.28
C HIS A 125 4.22 5.81 -5.77
N ARG A 126 3.70 4.59 -5.91
CA ARG A 126 4.44 3.49 -6.54
C ARG A 126 4.82 3.84 -7.99
N GLY A 127 3.91 4.45 -8.75
CA GLY A 127 4.22 4.94 -10.10
C GLY A 127 5.41 5.92 -10.10
N GLN A 128 5.44 6.87 -9.17
CA GLN A 128 6.57 7.80 -9.00
C GLN A 128 7.86 7.08 -8.62
N ASN A 129 7.80 6.10 -7.73
CA ASN A 129 8.95 5.28 -7.33
C ASN A 129 9.47 4.41 -8.47
N MET A 130 8.59 3.83 -9.27
CA MET A 130 8.96 3.05 -10.46
C MET A 130 9.68 3.94 -11.50
N ALA A 131 9.19 5.17 -11.71
CA ALA A 131 9.84 6.15 -12.58
C ALA A 131 11.24 6.53 -12.05
N ARG A 132 11.37 6.75 -10.72
CA ARG A 132 12.67 7.02 -10.07
C ARG A 132 13.64 5.86 -10.22
N LEU A 133 13.20 4.62 -9.96
CA LEU A 133 14.02 3.41 -10.17
C LEU A 133 14.54 3.32 -11.59
N LYS A 134 13.67 3.58 -12.59
CA LYS A 134 14.07 3.57 -14.00
C LYS A 134 15.10 4.66 -14.31
N ALA A 135 14.91 5.87 -13.78
CA ALA A 135 15.86 6.97 -13.94
C ALA A 135 17.24 6.67 -13.32
N LEU A 136 17.28 5.82 -12.28
CA LEU A 136 18.50 5.35 -11.63
C LEU A 136 19.10 4.08 -12.28
N GLY A 137 18.59 3.66 -13.44
CA GLY A 137 19.12 2.53 -14.20
C GLY A 137 18.60 1.15 -13.79
N ALA A 138 17.61 1.07 -12.91
CA ALA A 138 16.91 -0.19 -12.63
C ALA A 138 15.85 -0.48 -13.71
N GLU A 139 15.45 -1.75 -13.81
CA GLU A 139 14.43 -2.22 -14.76
C GLU A 139 13.18 -2.74 -14.05
N PRO A 140 12.34 -1.85 -13.47
CA PRO A 140 11.11 -2.27 -12.84
C PRO A 140 10.14 -2.84 -13.87
N LYS A 141 9.48 -3.94 -13.52
CA LYS A 141 8.48 -4.58 -14.40
C LYS A 141 7.15 -3.85 -14.33
N ASN A 142 6.37 -3.93 -15.41
CA ASN A 142 5.00 -3.42 -15.41
C ASN A 142 4.14 -4.20 -14.40
N VAL A 143 3.44 -3.44 -13.54
CA VAL A 143 2.58 -3.93 -12.46
C VAL A 143 1.11 -3.51 -12.62
N ASP A 144 0.69 -3.21 -13.85
CA ASP A 144 -0.70 -2.85 -14.13
C ASP A 144 -1.67 -3.97 -13.73
N TYR A 145 -2.86 -3.57 -13.31
CA TYR A 145 -3.92 -4.49 -12.92
C TYR A 145 -4.26 -5.50 -14.02
N LEU A 146 -4.31 -5.05 -15.29
CA LEU A 146 -4.55 -5.92 -16.43
C LEU A 146 -3.44 -6.98 -16.61
N ILE A 147 -2.18 -6.61 -16.35
CA ILE A 147 -1.07 -7.56 -16.41
C ILE A 147 -1.19 -8.63 -15.32
N TRP A 148 -1.62 -8.23 -14.11
CA TRP A 148 -1.86 -9.16 -13.02
C TRP A 148 -3.00 -10.13 -13.34
N LEU A 149 -4.12 -9.65 -13.91
CA LEU A 149 -5.21 -10.50 -14.39
C LEU A 149 -4.74 -11.48 -15.46
N TRP A 150 -4.02 -10.98 -16.47
CA TRP A 150 -3.47 -11.80 -17.54
C TRP A 150 -2.54 -12.91 -17.04
N LYS A 151 -1.78 -12.64 -15.98
CA LYS A 151 -0.91 -13.61 -15.29
C LYS A 151 -1.67 -14.52 -14.32
N GLN A 152 -2.98 -14.57 -14.36
CA GLN A 152 -3.83 -15.40 -13.50
C GLN A 152 -3.71 -15.06 -12.01
N LYS A 153 -3.61 -13.76 -11.70
CA LYS A 153 -3.64 -13.23 -10.33
C LYS A 153 -2.56 -13.83 -9.41
N PRO A 154 -1.28 -13.73 -9.74
CA PRO A 154 -0.22 -14.29 -8.90
C PRO A 154 -0.17 -13.58 -7.53
N GLU A 155 0.23 -14.32 -6.50
CA GLU A 155 0.47 -13.77 -5.18
C GLU A 155 1.74 -12.91 -5.13
N GLY A 156 1.79 -11.96 -4.21
CA GLY A 156 2.98 -11.16 -3.93
C GLY A 156 4.07 -12.02 -3.27
N ARG A 157 5.24 -12.06 -3.89
CA ARG A 157 6.43 -12.72 -3.31
C ARG A 157 7.34 -11.66 -2.72
N TRP A 158 7.49 -11.68 -1.39
CA TRP A 158 8.26 -10.69 -0.63
C TRP A 158 9.73 -11.10 -0.40
N GLU A 159 10.11 -12.27 -0.85
CA GLU A 159 11.49 -12.76 -0.78
C GLU A 159 12.32 -12.17 -1.94
N SER A 160 13.54 -11.81 -1.64
CA SER A 160 14.52 -11.28 -2.62
C SER A 160 15.29 -12.38 -3.28
#